data_7b2734c19520581a464046b60e17d8fb
#
_entry.id   7b2734c19520581a464046b60e17d8fb
#
_cell.length_a   1.000
_cell.length_b   1.000
_cell.length_c   1.000
_cell.angle_alpha   90.00
_cell.angle_beta   90.00
_cell.angle_gamma   90.00
#
_symmetry.space_group_name_H-M   'P 1'
#
loop_
_entity.id
_entity.type
_entity.pdbx_description
1 polymer ?
#
loop_
_entity_poly.entity_id
_entity_poly.type
_entity_poly.pdbx_seq_one_letter_code
_entity_poly.pdbx_strand_id
1 'polypeptide(L)'
;YAQNAPAVHETMTDRQLFEVLAGMCCELRDGHVNLYAAHDVARYGRWFDDYPANYADTLERIYLGRTEDYQTAAGLRYRILDDNVGYVRCATFENNFGSGNLHELMRALALCDGLIIDVRNNGGGMLTAAQKLASVFLDAKTLVGYVRHKTGRAHNAFSAPEPIYIEPFEGLRWTKPVVILTNRRTYSAANAFVAYLK
;
A
#
# COMPACT_ATOMS: atom_id res chain seq x y z
N TYR A 1 -2.55 28.18 -6.76
CA TYR A 1 -1.65 28.89 -7.69
C TYR A 1 -1.74 30.40 -7.48
N ALA A 2 -2.90 31.03 -7.63
CA ALA A 2 -3.08 32.49 -7.56
C ALA A 2 -2.56 33.11 -6.24
N GLN A 3 -2.70 32.40 -5.14
CA GLN A 3 -2.26 32.80 -3.81
C GLN A 3 -0.73 32.86 -3.69
N ASN A 4 -0.02 31.96 -4.36
CA ASN A 4 1.44 31.83 -4.27
C ASN A 4 2.18 32.50 -5.45
N ALA A 5 1.50 32.79 -6.55
CA ALA A 5 2.11 33.43 -7.72
C ALA A 5 2.82 34.76 -7.40
N PRO A 6 2.29 35.64 -6.53
CA PRO A 6 2.96 36.89 -6.16
C PRO A 6 4.29 36.71 -5.39
N ALA A 7 4.51 35.54 -4.80
CA ALA A 7 5.75 35.23 -4.10
C ALA A 7 6.90 34.84 -5.05
N VAL A 8 6.62 34.60 -6.34
CA VAL A 8 7.62 34.20 -7.34
C VAL A 8 8.09 35.42 -8.11
N HIS A 9 9.40 35.69 -8.09
CA HIS A 9 10.01 36.82 -8.81
C HIS A 9 11.39 36.44 -9.39
N GLU A 10 11.83 37.16 -10.40
CA GLU A 10 13.02 36.84 -11.22
C GLU A 10 14.34 36.77 -10.45
N THR A 11 14.43 37.46 -9.30
CA THR A 11 15.67 37.51 -8.49
C THR A 11 15.74 36.42 -7.43
N MET A 12 14.80 35.48 -7.41
CA MET A 12 14.83 34.34 -6.48
C MET A 12 15.96 33.38 -6.80
N THR A 13 16.57 32.84 -5.74
CA THR A 13 17.44 31.66 -5.85
C THR A 13 16.61 30.42 -6.07
N ASP A 14 17.22 29.36 -6.61
CA ASP A 14 16.56 28.04 -6.77
C ASP A 14 16.01 27.51 -5.44
N ARG A 15 16.69 27.76 -4.33
CA ARG A 15 16.24 27.37 -2.99
C ARG A 15 14.96 28.11 -2.58
N GLN A 16 14.92 29.42 -2.77
CA GLN A 16 13.72 30.20 -2.46
C GLN A 16 12.52 29.80 -3.32
N LEU A 17 12.75 29.57 -4.61
CA LEU A 17 11.72 29.06 -5.51
C LEU A 17 11.21 27.68 -5.05
N PHE A 18 12.15 26.79 -4.68
CA PHE A 18 11.80 25.47 -4.16
C PHE A 18 10.91 25.56 -2.92
N GLU A 19 11.19 26.43 -1.97
CA GLU A 19 10.40 26.63 -0.76
C GLU A 19 8.96 27.07 -1.07
N VAL A 20 8.77 27.99 -2.00
CA VAL A 20 7.43 28.43 -2.44
C VAL A 20 6.67 27.28 -3.08
N LEU A 21 7.31 26.56 -4.01
CA LEU A 21 6.69 25.42 -4.70
C LEU A 21 6.40 24.26 -3.74
N ALA A 22 7.29 24.01 -2.79
CA ALA A 22 7.10 23.01 -1.74
C ALA A 22 5.86 23.32 -0.88
N GLY A 23 5.70 24.58 -0.48
CA GLY A 23 4.50 25.05 0.22
C GLY A 23 3.23 24.77 -0.57
N MET A 24 3.22 25.10 -1.88
CA MET A 24 2.08 24.83 -2.77
C MET A 24 1.76 23.34 -2.88
N CYS A 25 2.77 22.48 -3.03
CA CYS A 25 2.58 21.03 -3.08
C CYS A 25 2.01 20.48 -1.77
N CYS A 26 2.48 20.98 -0.63
CA CYS A 26 2.01 20.57 0.69
C CYS A 26 0.55 20.97 0.97
N GLU A 27 0.04 22.02 0.35
CA GLU A 27 -1.39 22.41 0.45
C GLU A 27 -2.34 21.32 -0.08
N LEU A 28 -1.87 20.46 -1.00
CA LEU A 28 -2.64 19.35 -1.52
C LEU A 28 -2.87 18.24 -0.48
N ARG A 29 -2.10 18.23 0.60
CA ARG A 29 -2.16 17.26 1.70
C ARG A 29 -2.13 15.79 1.26
N ASP A 30 -1.41 15.53 0.16
CA ASP A 30 -1.26 14.18 -0.42
C ASP A 30 0.20 13.73 -0.38
N GLY A 31 0.45 12.60 0.25
CA GLY A 31 1.78 12.02 0.38
C GLY A 31 2.38 11.50 -0.95
N HIS A 32 1.59 11.42 -2.04
CA HIS A 32 2.10 11.07 -3.37
C HIS A 32 2.69 12.27 -4.12
N VAL A 33 2.39 13.50 -3.69
CA VAL A 33 2.95 14.71 -4.32
C VAL A 33 4.33 14.96 -3.76
N ASN A 34 5.34 14.86 -4.63
CA ASN A 34 6.73 15.10 -4.27
C ASN A 34 7.31 16.15 -5.22
N LEU A 35 8.06 17.09 -4.66
CA LEU A 35 8.88 18.05 -5.40
C LEU A 35 10.34 17.71 -5.18
N TYR A 36 11.09 17.53 -6.27
CA TYR A 36 12.51 17.19 -6.25
C TYR A 36 13.34 18.35 -6.78
N ALA A 37 14.41 18.68 -6.08
CA ALA A 37 15.48 19.54 -6.55
C ALA A 37 16.83 18.87 -6.31
N ALA A 38 17.90 19.38 -6.90
CA ALA A 38 19.26 18.83 -6.70
C ALA A 38 19.71 18.88 -5.23
N HIS A 39 19.13 19.77 -4.45
CA HIS A 39 19.54 20.06 -3.06
C HIS A 39 18.50 19.63 -2.01
N ASP A 40 17.26 19.26 -2.39
CA ASP A 40 16.21 18.91 -1.42
C ASP A 40 15.04 18.16 -2.07
N VAL A 41 14.21 17.53 -1.21
CA VAL A 41 12.96 16.87 -1.58
C VAL A 41 11.86 17.31 -0.64
N ALA A 42 10.79 17.90 -1.16
CA ALA A 42 9.61 18.25 -0.37
C ALA A 42 8.47 17.24 -0.59
N ARG A 43 7.83 16.87 0.53
CA ARG A 43 6.69 15.96 0.59
C ARG A 43 5.77 16.35 1.74
N TYR A 44 4.46 16.25 1.54
CA TYR A 44 3.53 16.33 2.65
C TYR A 44 3.58 15.03 3.48
N GLY A 45 4.31 15.07 4.61
CA GLY A 45 4.53 13.90 5.47
C GLY A 45 3.52 13.73 6.61
N ARG A 46 2.54 14.63 6.75
CA ARG A 46 1.62 14.70 7.90
C ARG A 46 0.25 14.07 7.64
N TRP A 47 0.08 13.32 6.58
CA TRP A 47 -1.20 12.73 6.19
C TRP A 47 -1.73 11.65 7.17
N PHE A 48 -0.92 11.22 8.12
CA PHE A 48 -1.28 10.24 9.14
C PHE A 48 -1.26 10.79 10.60
N ASP A 49 -0.96 12.08 10.80
CA ASP A 49 -0.79 12.67 12.14
C ASP A 49 -2.12 12.81 12.91
N ASP A 50 -3.24 12.81 12.20
CA ASP A 50 -4.60 12.98 12.72
C ASP A 50 -5.19 11.72 13.37
N TYR A 51 -4.46 10.61 13.37
CA TYR A 51 -4.88 9.33 13.97
C TYR A 51 -3.82 8.75 14.89
N PRO A 52 -4.24 8.13 16.01
CA PRO A 52 -3.31 7.43 16.87
C PRO A 52 -2.71 6.22 16.14
N ALA A 53 -1.44 5.94 16.41
CA ALA A 53 -0.80 4.71 15.94
C ALA A 53 -1.42 3.52 16.68
N ASN A 54 -1.90 2.51 15.94
CA ASN A 54 -2.39 1.23 16.48
C ASN A 54 -1.42 0.09 16.15
N TYR A 55 -0.13 0.39 16.06
CA TYR A 55 0.93 -0.55 15.76
C TYR A 55 2.21 -0.15 16.50
N ALA A 56 2.84 -1.13 17.13
CA ALA A 56 4.15 -0.98 17.75
C ALA A 56 4.96 -2.27 17.54
N ASP A 57 6.16 -2.16 16.97
CA ASP A 57 7.06 -3.31 16.71
C ASP A 57 7.36 -4.12 17.98
N THR A 58 7.44 -3.46 19.13
CA THR A 58 7.66 -4.13 20.42
C THR A 58 6.50 -5.02 20.81
N LEU A 59 5.26 -4.56 20.59
CA LEU A 59 4.06 -5.34 20.88
C LEU A 59 3.88 -6.47 19.85
N GLU A 60 4.19 -6.22 18.57
CA GLU A 60 4.18 -7.29 17.57
C GLU A 60 5.09 -8.44 18.00
N ARG A 61 6.33 -8.14 18.44
CA ARG A 61 7.29 -9.16 18.89
C ARG A 61 6.82 -9.94 20.13
N ILE A 62 6.11 -9.28 21.05
CA ILE A 62 5.61 -9.92 22.27
C ILE A 62 4.47 -10.90 21.93
N TYR A 63 3.51 -10.47 21.11
CA TYR A 63 2.29 -11.23 20.86
C TYR A 63 2.38 -12.15 19.64
N LEU A 64 3.18 -11.80 18.64
CA LEU A 64 3.25 -12.49 17.36
C LEU A 64 4.60 -13.14 17.07
N GLY A 65 5.54 -13.06 18.01
CA GLY A 65 6.88 -13.65 17.90
C GLY A 65 7.92 -12.73 17.26
N ARG A 66 9.17 -13.18 17.32
CA ARG A 66 10.33 -12.46 16.78
C ARG A 66 10.47 -12.72 15.28
N THR A 67 11.35 -11.96 14.62
CA THR A 67 11.60 -12.12 13.18
C THR A 67 12.07 -13.54 12.80
N GLU A 68 12.86 -14.16 13.65
CA GLU A 68 13.37 -15.54 13.48
C GLU A 68 12.27 -16.62 13.60
N ASP A 69 11.13 -16.31 14.18
CA ASP A 69 9.99 -17.23 14.31
C ASP A 69 9.14 -17.31 13.04
N TYR A 70 9.43 -16.45 12.06
CA TYR A 70 8.69 -16.37 10.81
C TYR A 70 9.40 -17.07 9.67
N GLN A 71 8.62 -17.70 8.81
CA GLN A 71 9.04 -18.03 7.45
C GLN A 71 8.84 -16.83 6.52
N THR A 72 9.53 -16.83 5.38
CA THR A 72 9.47 -15.70 4.44
C THR A 72 9.32 -16.19 3.01
N ALA A 73 8.31 -15.68 2.32
CA ALA A 73 8.11 -15.86 0.88
C ALA A 73 8.18 -14.48 0.20
N ALA A 74 9.33 -14.14 -0.42
CA ALA A 74 9.58 -12.87 -1.12
C ALA A 74 9.17 -11.61 -0.33
N GLY A 75 9.49 -11.58 0.98
CA GLY A 75 9.19 -10.44 1.85
C GLY A 75 7.83 -10.50 2.56
N LEU A 76 6.97 -11.45 2.22
CA LEU A 76 5.82 -11.82 3.05
C LEU A 76 6.34 -12.69 4.20
N ARG A 77 6.28 -12.18 5.42
CA ARG A 77 6.62 -12.96 6.63
C ARG A 77 5.36 -13.67 7.11
N TYR A 78 5.44 -14.96 7.41
CA TYR A 78 4.29 -15.73 7.85
C TYR A 78 4.64 -16.78 8.89
N ARG A 79 3.66 -17.13 9.71
CA ARG A 79 3.72 -18.19 10.71
C ARG A 79 2.32 -18.71 11.01
N ILE A 80 2.24 -19.86 11.66
CA ILE A 80 1.01 -20.38 12.24
C ILE A 80 1.02 -20.06 13.73
N LEU A 81 -0.05 -19.45 14.22
CA LEU A 81 -0.26 -19.14 15.63
C LEU A 81 -0.79 -20.40 16.39
N ASP A 82 -0.72 -20.38 17.72
CA ASP A 82 -1.05 -21.54 18.57
C ASP A 82 -2.50 -22.03 18.41
N ASP A 83 -3.42 -21.15 18.03
CA ASP A 83 -4.84 -21.43 17.76
C ASP A 83 -5.14 -21.87 16.31
N ASN A 84 -4.12 -22.32 15.58
CA ASN A 84 -4.19 -22.76 14.18
C ASN A 84 -4.65 -21.65 13.22
N VAL A 85 -4.35 -20.39 13.54
CA VAL A 85 -4.59 -19.24 12.64
C VAL A 85 -3.29 -18.89 11.92
N GLY A 86 -3.36 -18.80 10.60
CA GLY A 86 -2.25 -18.28 9.80
C GLY A 86 -2.11 -16.76 10.00
N TYR A 87 -0.89 -16.30 10.24
CA TYR A 87 -0.58 -14.87 10.28
C TYR A 87 0.42 -14.53 9.17
N VAL A 88 0.07 -13.52 8.37
CA VAL A 88 0.91 -13.02 7.27
C VAL A 88 1.15 -11.52 7.46
N ARG A 89 2.41 -11.14 7.62
CA ARG A 89 2.85 -9.75 7.65
C ARG A 89 3.30 -9.32 6.26
N CYS A 90 2.57 -8.41 5.63
CA CYS A 90 2.96 -7.72 4.42
C CYS A 90 3.36 -6.28 4.77
N ALA A 91 4.65 -6.05 5.01
CA ALA A 91 5.14 -4.74 5.45
C ALA A 91 5.25 -3.73 4.30
N THR A 92 5.36 -4.20 3.05
CA THR A 92 5.47 -3.36 1.85
C THR A 92 5.02 -4.14 0.61
N PHE A 93 4.54 -3.43 -0.40
CA PHE A 93 4.32 -3.94 -1.75
C PHE A 93 5.44 -3.54 -2.73
N GLU A 94 6.58 -3.08 -2.25
CA GLU A 94 7.75 -2.82 -3.10
C GLU A 94 8.42 -4.12 -3.58
N ASN A 95 8.24 -5.21 -2.85
CA ASN A 95 8.71 -6.53 -3.25
C ASN A 95 7.78 -7.14 -4.30
N ASN A 96 8.36 -7.63 -5.40
CA ASN A 96 7.62 -8.39 -6.39
C ASN A 96 7.69 -9.87 -6.06
N PHE A 97 6.62 -10.43 -5.53
CA PHE A 97 6.51 -11.88 -5.34
C PHE A 97 5.90 -12.56 -6.57
N GLY A 98 6.49 -13.69 -6.95
CA GLY A 98 6.03 -14.52 -8.05
C GLY A 98 4.97 -15.55 -7.62
N SER A 99 4.42 -16.27 -8.61
CA SER A 99 3.46 -17.36 -8.35
C SER A 99 4.01 -18.42 -7.40
N GLY A 100 5.31 -18.78 -7.53
CA GLY A 100 5.96 -19.75 -6.64
C GLY A 100 5.93 -19.35 -5.16
N ASN A 101 6.11 -18.05 -4.87
CA ASN A 101 6.04 -17.55 -3.49
C ASN A 101 4.62 -17.62 -2.92
N LEU A 102 3.61 -17.34 -3.75
CA LEU A 102 2.21 -17.48 -3.34
C LEU A 102 1.82 -18.95 -3.15
N HIS A 103 2.32 -19.85 -4.01
CA HIS A 103 2.14 -21.30 -3.82
C HIS A 103 2.73 -21.78 -2.49
N GLU A 104 3.96 -21.35 -2.18
CA GLU A 104 4.62 -21.67 -0.91
C GLU A 104 3.79 -21.18 0.28
N LEU A 105 3.40 -19.90 0.27
CA LEU A 105 2.60 -19.28 1.31
C LEU A 105 1.27 -20.03 1.52
N MET A 106 0.51 -20.25 0.45
CA MET A 106 -0.80 -20.89 0.55
C MET A 106 -0.69 -22.36 0.98
N ARG A 107 0.33 -23.09 0.54
CA ARG A 107 0.58 -24.47 1.00
C ARG A 107 0.93 -24.52 2.47
N ALA A 108 1.79 -23.62 2.95
CA ALA A 108 2.20 -23.57 4.35
C ALA A 108 1.00 -23.32 5.29
N LEU A 109 0.06 -22.48 4.85
CA LEU A 109 -1.10 -22.09 5.64
C LEU A 109 -2.38 -22.88 5.35
N ALA A 110 -2.36 -23.83 4.42
CA ALA A 110 -3.53 -24.55 3.91
C ALA A 110 -4.41 -25.19 4.98
N LEU A 111 -3.80 -25.68 6.06
CA LEU A 111 -4.50 -26.38 7.15
C LEU A 111 -4.97 -25.45 8.29
N CYS A 112 -4.64 -24.16 8.23
CA CYS A 112 -5.14 -23.19 9.21
C CYS A 112 -6.65 -23.00 9.09
N ASP A 113 -7.31 -22.68 10.19
CA ASP A 113 -8.76 -22.48 10.27
C ASP A 113 -9.16 -21.06 9.84
N GLY A 114 -8.26 -20.11 9.97
CA GLY A 114 -8.42 -18.70 9.58
C GLY A 114 -7.09 -18.07 9.18
N LEU A 115 -7.15 -16.86 8.64
CA LEU A 115 -5.98 -16.10 8.22
C LEU A 115 -6.07 -14.66 8.70
N ILE A 116 -4.97 -14.16 9.24
CA ILE A 116 -4.78 -12.74 9.52
C ILE A 116 -3.73 -12.20 8.55
N ILE A 117 -4.08 -11.15 7.80
CA ILE A 117 -3.14 -10.42 6.96
C ILE A 117 -2.91 -9.05 7.57
N ASP A 118 -1.69 -8.78 7.97
CA ASP A 118 -1.32 -7.51 8.58
C ASP A 118 -0.61 -6.60 7.59
N VAL A 119 -1.32 -5.54 7.17
CA VAL A 119 -0.80 -4.46 6.32
C VAL A 119 -0.71 -3.12 7.08
N ARG A 120 -0.71 -3.16 8.42
CA ARG A 120 -0.47 -1.94 9.20
C ARG A 120 0.92 -1.38 8.91
N ASN A 121 1.05 -0.08 8.82
CA ASN A 121 2.26 0.65 8.43
C ASN A 121 2.82 0.27 7.03
N ASN A 122 2.06 -0.41 6.19
CA ASN A 122 2.45 -0.67 4.80
C ASN A 122 2.17 0.58 3.95
N GLY A 123 3.23 1.27 3.53
CA GLY A 123 3.15 2.48 2.71
C GLY A 123 2.78 2.25 1.25
N GLY A 124 2.56 1.00 0.84
CA GLY A 124 2.25 0.63 -0.54
C GLY A 124 3.43 0.09 -1.32
N GLY A 125 3.53 0.45 -2.58
CA GLY A 125 4.49 -0.02 -3.56
C GLY A 125 3.80 -0.35 -4.89
N MET A 126 4.05 -1.51 -5.47
CA MET A 126 3.50 -1.93 -6.76
C MET A 126 2.04 -2.38 -6.65
N LEU A 127 1.16 -1.77 -7.42
CA LEU A 127 -0.24 -2.22 -7.54
C LEU A 127 -0.33 -3.67 -8.05
N THR A 128 0.56 -4.08 -8.94
CA THR A 128 0.62 -5.45 -9.44
C THR A 128 0.94 -6.47 -8.34
N ALA A 129 1.77 -6.12 -7.35
CA ALA A 129 2.02 -6.97 -6.20
C ALA A 129 0.77 -7.08 -5.30
N ALA A 130 0.07 -5.96 -5.08
CA ALA A 130 -1.19 -5.95 -4.35
C ALA A 130 -2.27 -6.80 -5.04
N GLN A 131 -2.40 -6.70 -6.37
CA GLN A 131 -3.31 -7.51 -7.18
C GLN A 131 -2.97 -9.01 -7.10
N LYS A 132 -1.68 -9.36 -7.20
CA LYS A 132 -1.22 -10.75 -7.06
C LYS A 132 -1.58 -11.34 -5.69
N LEU A 133 -1.36 -10.59 -4.61
CA LEU A 133 -1.75 -11.07 -3.28
C LEU A 133 -3.27 -11.18 -3.15
N ALA A 134 -4.04 -10.22 -3.70
CA ALA A 134 -5.49 -10.28 -3.69
C ALA A 134 -6.05 -11.48 -4.48
N SER A 135 -5.39 -11.89 -5.57
CA SER A 135 -5.85 -12.98 -6.43
C SER A 135 -6.02 -14.32 -5.71
N VAL A 136 -5.29 -14.54 -4.60
CA VAL A 136 -5.40 -15.81 -3.83
C VAL A 136 -6.72 -15.92 -3.04
N PHE A 137 -7.48 -14.83 -2.92
CA PHE A 137 -8.76 -14.76 -2.21
C PHE A 137 -9.97 -14.73 -3.15
N LEU A 138 -9.74 -14.70 -4.47
CA LEU A 138 -10.79 -14.58 -5.47
C LEU A 138 -11.09 -15.94 -6.08
N ASP A 139 -12.36 -16.24 -6.32
CA ASP A 139 -12.84 -17.45 -6.96
C ASP A 139 -13.14 -17.29 -8.46
N ALA A 140 -13.35 -16.06 -8.90
CA ALA A 140 -13.62 -15.70 -10.28
C ALA A 140 -12.92 -14.38 -10.66
N LYS A 141 -12.84 -14.09 -11.96
CA LYS A 141 -12.42 -12.78 -12.47
C LYS A 141 -13.29 -11.69 -11.87
N THR A 142 -12.69 -10.82 -11.07
CA THR A 142 -13.40 -9.82 -10.28
C THR A 142 -13.03 -8.42 -10.73
N LEU A 143 -14.05 -7.59 -10.97
CA LEU A 143 -13.88 -6.15 -11.15
C LEU A 143 -13.59 -5.50 -9.80
N VAL A 144 -12.39 -4.93 -9.64
CA VAL A 144 -11.94 -4.38 -8.35
C VAL A 144 -11.85 -2.86 -8.33
N GLY A 145 -12.10 -2.21 -9.45
CA GLY A 145 -12.10 -0.75 -9.53
C GLY A 145 -11.94 -0.22 -10.94
N TYR A 146 -11.71 1.08 -11.02
CA TYR A 146 -11.49 1.79 -12.26
C TYR A 146 -10.33 2.74 -12.13
N VAL A 147 -9.58 2.91 -13.22
CA VAL A 147 -8.54 3.94 -13.34
C VAL A 147 -8.95 4.97 -14.40
N ARG A 148 -8.58 6.22 -14.16
CA ARG A 148 -8.74 7.32 -15.13
C ARG A 148 -7.42 8.09 -15.21
N HIS A 149 -7.05 8.45 -16.41
CA HIS A 149 -5.84 9.21 -16.66
C HIS A 149 -6.16 10.66 -16.99
N LYS A 150 -5.30 11.57 -16.56
CA LYS A 150 -5.40 12.98 -16.89
C LYS A 150 -5.11 13.15 -18.39
N THR A 151 -6.03 13.80 -19.14
CA THR A 151 -5.92 13.98 -20.58
C THR A 151 -5.68 15.44 -21.01
N GLY A 152 -5.68 16.39 -20.05
CA GLY A 152 -5.46 17.80 -20.36
C GLY A 152 -5.37 18.66 -19.11
N ARG A 153 -5.25 19.97 -19.31
CA ARG A 153 -5.05 20.96 -18.23
C ARG A 153 -6.33 21.30 -17.44
N ALA A 154 -7.51 21.13 -18.04
CA ALA A 154 -8.77 21.42 -17.37
C ALA A 154 -8.97 20.49 -16.17
N HIS A 155 -9.58 20.98 -15.09
CA HIS A 155 -9.78 20.25 -13.84
C HIS A 155 -10.46 18.89 -14.05
N ASN A 156 -11.42 18.81 -14.93
CA ASN A 156 -12.23 17.63 -15.26
C ASN A 156 -11.77 16.85 -16.51
N ALA A 157 -10.60 17.20 -17.09
CA ALA A 157 -10.07 16.52 -18.28
C ALA A 157 -9.45 15.17 -17.90
N PHE A 158 -10.27 14.13 -17.91
CA PHE A 158 -9.86 12.74 -17.66
C PHE A 158 -10.31 11.81 -18.78
N SER A 159 -9.62 10.69 -18.96
CA SER A 159 -10.06 9.58 -19.80
C SER A 159 -11.39 9.00 -19.34
N ALA A 160 -12.03 8.21 -20.20
CA ALA A 160 -13.08 7.29 -19.75
C ALA A 160 -12.54 6.38 -18.64
N PRO A 161 -13.38 5.91 -17.70
CA PRO A 161 -12.99 4.93 -16.70
C PRO A 161 -12.57 3.61 -17.38
N GLU A 162 -11.38 3.13 -17.07
CA GLU A 162 -10.86 1.84 -17.52
C GLU A 162 -11.01 0.83 -16.38
N PRO A 163 -11.73 -0.29 -16.57
CA PRO A 163 -11.96 -1.26 -15.51
C PRO A 163 -10.66 -2.01 -15.16
N ILE A 164 -10.46 -2.22 -13.87
CA ILE A 164 -9.38 -3.05 -13.34
C ILE A 164 -9.97 -4.38 -12.89
N TYR A 165 -9.53 -5.47 -13.54
CA TYR A 165 -9.92 -6.82 -13.18
C TYR A 165 -8.74 -7.56 -12.55
N ILE A 166 -9.04 -8.43 -11.58
CA ILE A 166 -8.09 -9.40 -11.05
C ILE A 166 -8.58 -10.79 -11.40
N GLU A 167 -7.73 -11.57 -12.08
CA GLU A 167 -7.97 -13.00 -12.30
C GLU A 167 -7.65 -13.77 -11.03
N PRO A 168 -8.41 -14.83 -10.70
CA PRO A 168 -8.11 -15.67 -9.55
C PRO A 168 -6.75 -16.36 -9.72
N PHE A 169 -6.07 -16.59 -8.61
CA PHE A 169 -4.81 -17.31 -8.62
C PHE A 169 -5.01 -18.75 -9.11
N GLU A 170 -4.15 -19.21 -10.01
CA GLU A 170 -4.25 -20.56 -10.61
C GLU A 170 -3.89 -21.69 -9.64
N GLY A 171 -3.25 -21.36 -8.50
CA GLY A 171 -2.87 -22.32 -7.48
C GLY A 171 -3.89 -22.48 -6.37
N LEU A 172 -3.42 -22.95 -5.20
CA LEU A 172 -4.23 -23.06 -4.00
C LEU A 172 -4.69 -21.69 -3.54
N ARG A 173 -6.01 -21.49 -3.47
CA ARG A 173 -6.67 -20.26 -3.05
C ARG A 173 -7.18 -20.37 -1.62
N TRP A 174 -7.33 -19.25 -0.97
CA TRP A 174 -7.86 -19.16 0.38
C TRP A 174 -9.37 -18.93 0.35
N THR A 175 -10.13 -19.89 0.88
CA THR A 175 -11.61 -19.86 0.90
C THR A 175 -12.19 -19.84 2.31
N LYS A 176 -11.33 -19.81 3.33
CA LYS A 176 -11.70 -19.78 4.75
C LYS A 176 -11.74 -18.33 5.26
N PRO A 177 -12.20 -18.07 6.48
CA PRO A 177 -12.23 -16.73 7.04
C PRO A 177 -10.87 -16.02 6.97
N VAL A 178 -10.91 -14.73 6.63
CA VAL A 178 -9.74 -13.85 6.61
C VAL A 178 -10.05 -12.53 7.29
N VAL A 179 -9.09 -12.02 8.06
CA VAL A 179 -9.12 -10.70 8.68
C VAL A 179 -7.92 -9.90 8.17
N ILE A 180 -8.14 -8.65 7.78
CA ILE A 180 -7.07 -7.74 7.36
C ILE A 180 -6.88 -6.67 8.42
N LEU A 181 -5.68 -6.61 9.00
CA LEU A 181 -5.31 -5.55 9.96
C LEU A 181 -4.75 -4.35 9.20
N THR A 182 -5.38 -3.21 9.42
CA THR A 182 -5.03 -1.93 8.78
C THR A 182 -4.80 -0.84 9.81
N ASN A 183 -4.13 0.23 9.40
CA ASN A 183 -4.06 1.47 10.16
C ASN A 183 -3.98 2.69 9.23
N ARG A 184 -3.88 3.89 9.80
CA ARG A 184 -3.79 5.13 9.02
C ARG A 184 -2.62 5.15 8.04
N ARG A 185 -1.55 4.41 8.32
CA ARG A 185 -0.37 4.28 7.45
C ARG A 185 -0.48 3.16 6.41
N THR A 186 -1.60 2.44 6.35
CA THR A 186 -1.91 1.54 5.24
C THR A 186 -2.26 2.41 4.03
N TYR A 187 -1.33 2.55 3.08
CA TYR A 187 -1.38 3.61 2.08
C TYR A 187 -1.13 3.08 0.66
N SER A 188 -1.55 3.85 -0.37
CA SER A 188 -1.27 3.56 -1.78
C SER A 188 -1.68 2.13 -2.18
N ALA A 189 -0.78 1.32 -2.72
CA ALA A 189 -1.06 -0.06 -3.11
C ALA A 189 -1.58 -0.93 -1.95
N ALA A 190 -1.20 -0.65 -0.70
CA ALA A 190 -1.72 -1.36 0.47
C ALA A 190 -3.20 -1.02 0.73
N ASN A 191 -3.58 0.24 0.55
CA ASN A 191 -4.98 0.64 0.62
C ASN A 191 -5.79 0.03 -0.53
N ALA A 192 -5.22 -0.01 -1.75
CA ALA A 192 -5.84 -0.66 -2.90
C ALA A 192 -6.07 -2.17 -2.63
N PHE A 193 -5.08 -2.87 -2.06
CA PHE A 193 -5.21 -4.28 -1.67
C PHE A 193 -6.43 -4.52 -0.75
N VAL A 194 -6.59 -3.68 0.28
CA VAL A 194 -7.74 -3.76 1.19
C VAL A 194 -9.06 -3.51 0.46
N ALA A 195 -9.08 -2.53 -0.45
CA ALA A 195 -10.27 -2.20 -1.24
C ALA A 195 -10.65 -3.32 -2.22
N TYR A 196 -9.68 -4.07 -2.77
CA TYR A 196 -9.93 -5.19 -3.68
C TYR A 196 -10.64 -6.38 -3.00
N LEU A 197 -10.51 -6.50 -1.68
CA LEU A 197 -11.07 -7.61 -0.91
C LEU A 197 -12.32 -7.23 -0.08
N LYS A 198 -12.81 -6.01 -0.25
CA LYS A 198 -14.01 -5.49 0.42
C LYS A 198 -15.27 -5.72 -0.41
#